data_51e08628fd14acfd21db54e3b8b14892
#
_entry.id   51e08628fd14acfd21db54e3b8b14892
#
_cell.length_a   1.000
_cell.length_b   1.000
_cell.length_c   1.000
_cell.angle_alpha   90.00
_cell.angle_beta   90.00
_cell.angle_gamma   90.00
#
_symmetry.space_group_name_H-M   'P 1'
#
loop_
_entity.id
_entity.type
_entity.pdbx_description
1 polymer ?
#
loop_
_entity_poly.entity_id
_entity_poly.type
_entity_poly.pdbx_seq_one_letter_code
_entity_poly.pdbx_strand_id
1 'polypeptide(L)'
;MDWNHPDVYQYEKKIPLKIPCYNMMYEMMDRLLTVGLDKETANVMVVGAGGGQELVTLAKGHPNWSFTGVDPSANMLRLARKRLELAGIQLQADLVEGEVQQLESGFQYDAATCMLVLHFVRHKLEFLQQTASRLADGAPFFVAAIQGDMTSETFKWQMCAWKEHMLAGGISEQEWESFSASIGSRSHPVPASEVEDLLGKAGFTNVTRFFSAYVIDGWFAVKGGGKQ
;
A
#
# COMPACT_ATOMS: atom_id res chain seq x y z
N MET A 1 -7.45 0.64 -13.99
CA MET A 1 -7.79 -0.78 -13.85
C MET A 1 -9.16 -0.83 -13.21
N ASP A 2 -10.05 -1.68 -13.66
CA ASP A 2 -11.31 -1.93 -12.98
C ASP A 2 -11.09 -3.11 -12.02
N TRP A 3 -10.99 -2.83 -10.74
CA TRP A 3 -10.72 -3.81 -9.70
C TRP A 3 -11.87 -4.81 -9.50
N ASN A 4 -13.03 -4.56 -10.14
CA ASN A 4 -14.18 -5.46 -10.14
C ASN A 4 -14.26 -6.31 -11.42
N HIS A 5 -13.31 -6.19 -12.36
CA HIS A 5 -13.25 -7.00 -13.57
C HIS A 5 -12.83 -8.46 -13.26
N PRO A 6 -13.40 -9.48 -13.94
CA PRO A 6 -13.03 -10.89 -13.73
C PRO A 6 -11.53 -11.20 -13.88
N ASP A 7 -10.80 -10.45 -14.71
CA ASP A 7 -9.35 -10.63 -14.93
C ASP A 7 -8.46 -10.29 -13.73
N VAL A 8 -9.05 -9.81 -12.63
CA VAL A 8 -8.34 -9.58 -11.36
C VAL A 8 -7.59 -10.83 -10.87
N TYR A 9 -8.04 -12.03 -11.25
CA TYR A 9 -7.32 -13.28 -10.94
C TYR A 9 -5.91 -13.39 -11.57
N GLN A 10 -5.63 -12.64 -12.64
CA GLN A 10 -4.30 -12.58 -13.23
C GLN A 10 -3.41 -11.51 -12.56
N TYR A 11 -4.01 -10.64 -11.76
CA TYR A 11 -3.30 -9.54 -11.07
C TYR A 11 -2.13 -10.06 -10.25
N GLU A 12 -2.36 -11.10 -9.47
CA GLU A 12 -1.36 -11.70 -8.59
C GLU A 12 -0.08 -12.13 -9.31
N LYS A 13 -0.24 -12.73 -10.49
CA LYS A 13 0.89 -13.20 -11.30
C LYS A 13 1.60 -12.06 -12.03
N LYS A 14 0.86 -11.01 -12.36
CA LYS A 14 1.37 -9.91 -13.18
C LYS A 14 1.94 -8.75 -12.38
N ILE A 15 1.46 -8.53 -11.16
CA ILE A 15 1.91 -7.37 -10.36
C ILE A 15 3.41 -7.40 -10.03
N PRO A 16 4.03 -8.54 -9.68
CA PRO A 16 5.48 -8.59 -9.46
C PRO A 16 6.31 -8.32 -10.72
N LEU A 17 5.72 -8.54 -11.92
CA LEU A 17 6.38 -8.23 -13.21
C LEU A 17 6.27 -6.75 -13.57
N LYS A 18 5.29 -6.04 -12.99
CA LYS A 18 5.04 -4.62 -13.24
C LYS A 18 5.79 -3.71 -12.28
N ILE A 19 5.91 -4.12 -11.03
CA ILE A 19 6.50 -3.31 -9.96
C ILE A 19 7.95 -3.74 -9.72
N PRO A 20 8.93 -2.86 -9.95
CA PRO A 20 10.33 -3.18 -9.72
C PRO A 20 10.55 -3.55 -8.24
N CYS A 21 11.34 -4.60 -8.03
CA CYS A 21 11.67 -5.06 -6.67
C CYS A 21 10.45 -5.32 -5.77
N TYR A 22 9.31 -5.74 -6.35
CA TYR A 22 8.02 -5.91 -5.66
C TYR A 22 8.15 -6.65 -4.33
N ASN A 23 8.72 -7.86 -4.33
CA ASN A 23 8.87 -8.66 -3.12
C ASN A 23 9.82 -8.01 -2.10
N MET A 24 10.90 -7.39 -2.58
CA MET A 24 11.88 -6.71 -1.73
C MET A 24 11.24 -5.53 -0.98
N MET A 25 10.37 -4.77 -1.64
CA MET A 25 9.65 -3.65 -1.02
C MET A 25 8.81 -4.13 0.18
N TYR A 26 8.09 -5.24 0.03
CA TYR A 26 7.29 -5.83 1.12
C TYR A 26 8.17 -6.43 2.21
N GLU A 27 9.28 -7.08 1.84
CA GLU A 27 10.24 -7.62 2.82
C GLU A 27 10.89 -6.51 3.66
N MET A 28 11.29 -5.39 3.04
CA MET A 28 11.84 -4.23 3.74
C MET A 28 10.80 -3.61 4.68
N MET A 29 9.55 -3.45 4.23
CA MET A 29 8.44 -2.97 5.04
C MET A 29 8.22 -3.87 6.25
N ASP A 30 8.13 -5.19 6.07
CA ASP A 30 7.91 -6.16 7.13
C ASP A 30 9.01 -6.10 8.20
N ARG A 31 10.28 -6.07 7.79
CA ARG A 31 11.42 -5.96 8.72
C ARG A 31 11.42 -4.67 9.52
N LEU A 32 11.13 -3.53 8.86
CA LEU A 32 11.03 -2.23 9.54
C LEU A 32 9.83 -2.21 10.49
N LEU A 33 8.71 -2.78 10.10
CA LEU A 33 7.51 -2.89 10.93
C LEU A 33 7.79 -3.75 12.17
N THR A 34 8.46 -4.88 12.02
CA THR A 34 8.87 -5.77 13.12
C THR A 34 9.70 -5.00 14.17
N VAL A 35 10.73 -4.28 13.71
CA VAL A 35 11.61 -3.51 14.60
C VAL A 35 10.87 -2.31 15.20
N GLY A 36 10.01 -1.64 14.41
CA GLY A 36 9.29 -0.45 14.85
C GLY A 36 8.19 -0.73 15.88
N LEU A 37 7.56 -1.91 15.80
CA LEU A 37 6.55 -2.31 16.78
C LEU A 37 7.16 -2.92 18.03
N ASP A 38 8.17 -3.77 17.90
CA ASP A 38 8.80 -4.52 19.01
C ASP A 38 7.77 -5.15 19.97
N LYS A 39 6.72 -5.77 19.38
CA LYS A 39 5.61 -6.40 20.11
C LYS A 39 5.43 -7.85 19.72
N GLU A 40 5.19 -8.71 20.71
CA GLU A 40 4.85 -10.12 20.48
C GLU A 40 3.45 -10.27 19.84
N THR A 41 2.51 -9.43 20.24
CA THR A 41 1.15 -9.36 19.69
C THR A 41 0.84 -7.95 19.21
N ALA A 42 0.21 -7.80 18.06
CA ALA A 42 -0.19 -6.52 17.52
C ALA A 42 -1.46 -6.62 16.68
N ASN A 43 -2.20 -5.52 16.59
CA ASN A 43 -3.32 -5.36 15.67
C ASN A 43 -2.89 -4.41 14.55
N VAL A 44 -2.80 -4.92 13.33
CA VAL A 44 -2.30 -4.17 12.17
C VAL A 44 -3.41 -3.93 11.16
N MET A 45 -3.58 -2.67 10.76
CA MET A 45 -4.51 -2.27 9.71
C MET A 45 -3.81 -2.29 8.35
N VAL A 46 -4.39 -3.01 7.37
CA VAL A 46 -3.92 -3.04 5.98
C VAL A 46 -4.91 -2.28 5.11
N VAL A 47 -4.54 -1.06 4.70
CA VAL A 47 -5.39 -0.16 3.91
C VAL A 47 -5.18 -0.41 2.42
N GLY A 48 -6.26 -0.75 1.71
CA GLY A 48 -6.19 -1.23 0.35
C GLY A 48 -5.62 -2.64 0.30
N ALA A 49 -6.18 -3.56 1.08
CA ALA A 49 -5.71 -4.94 1.23
C ALA A 49 -5.63 -5.70 -0.10
N GLY A 50 -6.35 -5.26 -1.11
CA GLY A 50 -6.29 -5.79 -2.46
C GLY A 50 -6.44 -7.31 -2.48
N GLY A 51 -5.57 -7.98 -3.24
CA GLY A 51 -5.52 -9.44 -3.30
C GLY A 51 -4.82 -10.12 -2.12
N GLY A 52 -4.54 -9.43 -1.02
CA GLY A 52 -4.05 -10.01 0.22
C GLY A 52 -2.55 -10.30 0.27
N GLN A 53 -1.73 -9.71 -0.61
CA GLN A 53 -0.29 -9.96 -0.60
C GLN A 53 0.37 -9.52 0.72
N GLU A 54 0.04 -8.32 1.20
CA GLU A 54 0.54 -7.80 2.48
C GLU A 54 0.13 -8.70 3.63
N LEU A 55 -1.16 -9.03 3.69
CA LEU A 55 -1.73 -9.89 4.74
C LEU A 55 -0.99 -11.22 4.82
N VAL A 56 -0.73 -11.87 3.67
CA VAL A 56 -0.01 -13.15 3.64
C VAL A 56 1.45 -12.98 4.04
N THR A 57 2.10 -11.90 3.60
CA THR A 57 3.51 -11.64 3.95
C THR A 57 3.65 -11.43 5.45
N LEU A 58 2.84 -10.55 6.02
CA LEU A 58 2.89 -10.20 7.44
C LEU A 58 2.44 -11.36 8.34
N ALA A 59 1.32 -12.01 8.03
CA ALA A 59 0.79 -13.08 8.87
C ALA A 59 1.71 -14.31 8.94
N LYS A 60 2.45 -14.62 7.87
CA LYS A 60 3.47 -15.69 7.91
C LYS A 60 4.66 -15.35 8.82
N GLY A 61 5.05 -14.09 8.87
CA GLY A 61 6.14 -13.61 9.71
C GLY A 61 5.73 -13.44 11.19
N HIS A 62 4.44 -13.18 11.42
CA HIS A 62 3.92 -12.76 12.73
C HIS A 62 2.69 -13.59 13.14
N PRO A 63 2.88 -14.85 13.59
CA PRO A 63 1.77 -15.76 13.89
C PRO A 63 0.85 -15.31 15.03
N ASN A 64 1.32 -14.38 15.88
CA ASN A 64 0.56 -13.86 17.02
C ASN A 64 -0.07 -12.47 16.74
N TRP A 65 0.10 -11.93 15.54
CA TRP A 65 -0.52 -10.66 15.17
C TRP A 65 -1.90 -10.89 14.55
N SER A 66 -2.79 -9.92 14.71
CA SER A 66 -4.10 -9.86 14.08
C SER A 66 -4.13 -8.74 13.03
N PHE A 67 -4.82 -8.97 11.94
CA PHE A 67 -4.86 -8.03 10.82
C PHE A 67 -6.30 -7.64 10.50
N THR A 68 -6.52 -6.37 10.15
CA THR A 68 -7.76 -5.90 9.54
C THR A 68 -7.44 -5.36 8.15
N GLY A 69 -7.84 -6.09 7.12
CA GLY A 69 -7.69 -5.66 5.73
C GLY A 69 -8.94 -4.93 5.24
N VAL A 70 -8.81 -3.67 4.82
CA VAL A 70 -9.91 -2.90 4.24
C VAL A 70 -9.65 -2.60 2.76
N ASP A 71 -10.66 -2.85 1.90
CA ASP A 71 -10.58 -2.58 0.46
C ASP A 71 -11.98 -2.35 -0.10
N PRO A 72 -12.20 -1.34 -0.97
CA PRO A 72 -13.52 -1.09 -1.56
C PRO A 72 -13.94 -2.10 -2.63
N SER A 73 -13.05 -2.98 -3.07
CA SER A 73 -13.33 -3.99 -4.09
C SER A 73 -13.67 -5.35 -3.49
N ALA A 74 -14.95 -5.74 -3.55
CA ALA A 74 -15.40 -7.09 -3.17
C ALA A 74 -14.64 -8.20 -3.92
N ASN A 75 -14.26 -7.97 -5.18
CA ASN A 75 -13.53 -8.94 -5.98
C ASN A 75 -12.09 -9.13 -5.47
N MET A 76 -11.42 -8.03 -5.10
CA MET A 76 -10.09 -8.09 -4.51
C MET A 76 -10.14 -8.79 -3.15
N LEU A 77 -11.11 -8.49 -2.31
CA LEU A 77 -11.26 -9.16 -1.02
C LEU A 77 -11.60 -10.67 -1.14
N ARG A 78 -12.34 -11.07 -2.19
CA ARG A 78 -12.54 -12.50 -2.47
C ARG A 78 -11.20 -13.21 -2.82
N LEU A 79 -10.36 -12.54 -3.58
CA LEU A 79 -9.02 -13.03 -3.90
C LEU A 79 -8.15 -13.12 -2.64
N ALA A 80 -8.17 -12.08 -1.81
CA ALA A 80 -7.46 -12.06 -0.52
C ALA A 80 -7.90 -13.21 0.38
N ARG A 81 -9.22 -13.42 0.55
CA ARG A 81 -9.77 -14.52 1.36
C ARG A 81 -9.27 -15.88 0.89
N LYS A 82 -9.37 -16.14 -0.43
CA LYS A 82 -8.86 -17.40 -1.00
C LYS A 82 -7.36 -17.60 -0.74
N ARG A 83 -6.59 -16.52 -0.82
CA ARG A 83 -5.14 -16.57 -0.58
C ARG A 83 -4.81 -16.86 0.87
N LEU A 84 -5.53 -16.23 1.81
CA LEU A 84 -5.39 -16.48 3.24
C LEU A 84 -5.76 -17.93 3.60
N GLU A 85 -6.83 -18.47 3.01
CA GLU A 85 -7.24 -19.88 3.18
C GLU A 85 -6.16 -20.85 2.68
N LEU A 86 -5.63 -20.62 1.47
CA LEU A 86 -4.56 -21.44 0.89
C LEU A 86 -3.26 -21.39 1.71
N ALA A 87 -3.01 -20.28 2.40
CA ALA A 87 -1.87 -20.13 3.29
C ALA A 87 -2.11 -20.65 4.72
N GLY A 88 -3.35 -21.03 5.07
CA GLY A 88 -3.71 -21.54 6.40
C GLY A 88 -3.74 -20.47 7.50
N ILE A 89 -3.89 -19.18 7.13
CA ILE A 89 -3.81 -18.02 8.03
C ILE A 89 -5.11 -17.19 8.05
N GLN A 90 -6.21 -17.75 7.59
CA GLN A 90 -7.50 -17.04 7.46
C GLN A 90 -8.08 -16.56 8.80
N LEU A 91 -7.68 -17.15 9.92
CA LEU A 91 -8.14 -16.75 11.25
C LEU A 91 -7.38 -15.54 11.84
N GLN A 92 -6.29 -15.12 11.19
CA GLN A 92 -5.49 -13.96 11.62
C GLN A 92 -5.96 -12.66 10.99
N ALA A 93 -6.84 -12.70 9.98
CA ALA A 93 -7.21 -11.52 9.20
C ALA A 93 -8.72 -11.38 9.01
N ASP A 94 -9.26 -10.25 9.46
CA ASP A 94 -10.60 -9.79 9.14
C ASP A 94 -10.57 -8.94 7.86
N LEU A 95 -11.50 -9.21 6.94
CA LEU A 95 -11.59 -8.50 5.66
C LEU A 95 -12.87 -7.67 5.61
N VAL A 96 -12.72 -6.36 5.52
CA VAL A 96 -13.81 -5.37 5.50
C VAL A 96 -13.93 -4.76 4.11
N GLU A 97 -15.10 -4.88 3.49
CA GLU A 97 -15.40 -4.19 2.23
C GLU A 97 -15.75 -2.73 2.52
N GLY A 98 -14.94 -1.82 1.99
CA GLY A 98 -15.13 -0.38 2.16
C GLY A 98 -13.85 0.41 2.29
N GLU A 99 -13.97 1.61 2.85
CA GLU A 99 -12.87 2.53 3.14
C GLU A 99 -12.60 2.60 4.65
N VAL A 100 -11.49 3.23 5.04
CA VAL A 100 -11.03 3.33 6.44
C VAL A 100 -12.10 3.91 7.38
N GLN A 101 -12.96 4.81 6.88
CA GLN A 101 -14.06 5.40 7.68
C GLN A 101 -15.07 4.37 8.17
N GLN A 102 -15.24 3.26 7.43
CA GLN A 102 -16.23 2.23 7.71
C GLN A 102 -15.74 1.20 8.74
N LEU A 103 -14.46 1.28 9.12
CA LEU A 103 -13.94 0.49 10.23
C LEU A 103 -14.57 0.94 11.55
N GLU A 104 -14.73 0.00 12.47
CA GLU A 104 -15.32 0.24 13.78
C GLU A 104 -14.63 1.40 14.51
N SER A 105 -15.43 2.34 15.04
CA SER A 105 -14.92 3.50 15.76
C SER A 105 -14.50 3.12 17.20
N GLY A 106 -13.46 3.76 17.70
CA GLY A 106 -12.98 3.55 19.07
C GLY A 106 -11.90 2.48 19.21
N PHE A 107 -11.64 1.69 18.17
CA PHE A 107 -10.51 0.78 18.13
C PHE A 107 -9.28 1.49 17.52
N GLN A 108 -8.12 1.34 18.16
CA GLN A 108 -6.84 1.88 17.66
C GLN A 108 -5.91 0.72 17.31
N TYR A 109 -5.32 0.83 16.12
CA TYR A 109 -4.35 -0.15 15.63
C TYR A 109 -2.94 0.20 16.08
N ASP A 110 -2.14 -0.83 16.32
CA ASP A 110 -0.73 -0.71 16.69
C ASP A 110 0.15 -0.29 15.51
N ALA A 111 -0.28 -0.54 14.28
CA ALA A 111 0.37 -0.11 13.06
C ALA A 111 -0.60 -0.08 11.88
N ALA A 112 -0.21 0.57 10.78
CA ALA A 112 -0.91 0.43 9.50
C ALA A 112 0.06 0.38 8.32
N THR A 113 -0.42 -0.27 7.23
CA THR A 113 0.21 -0.29 5.92
C THR A 113 -0.76 0.18 4.84
N CYS A 114 -0.23 0.81 3.78
CA CYS A 114 -0.98 1.33 2.63
C CYS A 114 -0.11 1.22 1.37
N MET A 115 0.11 -0.01 0.91
CA MET A 115 1.10 -0.28 -0.13
C MET A 115 0.49 -0.20 -1.53
N LEU A 116 1.00 0.73 -2.35
CA LEU A 116 0.58 0.94 -3.74
C LEU A 116 -0.88 1.40 -3.91
N VAL A 117 -1.41 2.15 -2.94
CA VAL A 117 -2.80 2.63 -2.91
C VAL A 117 -2.91 4.15 -3.03
N LEU A 118 -2.07 4.92 -2.33
CA LEU A 118 -2.22 6.37 -2.16
C LEU A 118 -2.34 7.13 -3.50
N HIS A 119 -1.69 6.67 -4.55
CA HIS A 119 -1.79 7.30 -5.88
C HIS A 119 -3.16 7.16 -6.55
N PHE A 120 -4.03 6.25 -6.08
CA PHE A 120 -5.43 6.17 -6.55
C PHE A 120 -6.36 7.12 -5.79
N VAL A 121 -5.94 7.60 -4.63
CA VAL A 121 -6.76 8.47 -3.77
C VAL A 121 -6.72 9.90 -4.29
N ARG A 122 -7.89 10.54 -4.50
CA ARG A 122 -7.98 11.95 -4.92
C ARG A 122 -7.75 12.90 -3.74
N HIS A 123 -8.45 12.68 -2.63
CA HIS A 123 -8.38 13.48 -1.41
C HIS A 123 -7.37 12.90 -0.42
N LYS A 124 -6.08 12.95 -0.81
CA LYS A 124 -4.99 12.28 -0.08
C LYS A 124 -4.86 12.73 1.38
N LEU A 125 -4.97 14.03 1.64
CA LEU A 125 -4.85 14.53 3.01
C LEU A 125 -5.96 13.97 3.91
N GLU A 126 -7.21 14.04 3.48
CA GLU A 126 -8.34 13.49 4.23
C GLU A 126 -8.19 12.00 4.49
N PHE A 127 -7.82 11.23 3.46
CA PHE A 127 -7.55 9.80 3.57
C PHE A 127 -6.45 9.49 4.59
N LEU A 128 -5.33 10.23 4.56
CA LEU A 128 -4.23 10.06 5.50
C LEU A 128 -4.62 10.46 6.93
N GLN A 129 -5.43 11.52 7.10
CA GLN A 129 -5.97 11.92 8.40
C GLN A 129 -6.91 10.87 8.99
N GLN A 130 -7.77 10.28 8.16
CA GLN A 130 -8.64 9.18 8.56
C GLN A 130 -7.84 7.94 8.96
N THR A 131 -6.79 7.60 8.19
CA THR A 131 -5.86 6.53 8.54
C THR A 131 -5.17 6.81 9.88
N ALA A 132 -4.63 8.02 10.05
CA ALA A 132 -3.98 8.45 11.28
C ALA A 132 -4.91 8.39 12.51
N SER A 133 -6.20 8.71 12.33
CA SER A 133 -7.18 8.69 13.43
C SER A 133 -7.47 7.27 13.97
N ARG A 134 -7.13 6.24 13.22
CA ARG A 134 -7.28 4.82 13.60
C ARG A 134 -6.04 4.24 14.25
N LEU A 135 -4.95 4.98 14.32
CA LEU A 135 -3.67 4.54 14.86
C LEU A 135 -3.47 5.03 16.29
N ALA A 136 -2.91 4.18 17.13
CA ALA A 136 -2.41 4.58 18.44
C ALA A 136 -1.27 5.60 18.29
N ASP A 137 -1.09 6.46 19.28
CA ASP A 137 0.05 7.37 19.31
C ASP A 137 1.36 6.58 19.32
N GLY A 138 2.31 6.98 18.50
CA GLY A 138 3.57 6.26 18.30
C GLY A 138 3.49 5.09 17.32
N ALA A 139 2.32 4.76 16.78
CA ALA A 139 2.16 3.67 15.82
C ALA A 139 2.89 3.94 14.49
N PRO A 140 3.66 2.97 13.97
CA PRO A 140 4.27 3.07 12.65
C PRO A 140 3.22 2.95 11.54
N PHE A 141 3.41 3.75 10.49
CA PHE A 141 2.63 3.72 9.26
C PHE A 141 3.56 3.58 8.05
N PHE A 142 3.25 2.64 7.19
CA PHE A 142 3.98 2.40 5.93
C PHE A 142 3.10 2.72 4.74
N VAL A 143 3.63 3.47 3.79
CA VAL A 143 2.92 3.82 2.56
C VAL A 143 3.85 3.71 1.36
N ALA A 144 3.38 3.10 0.27
CA ALA A 144 4.07 3.12 -1.01
C ALA A 144 3.15 3.62 -2.11
N ALA A 145 3.68 4.41 -3.04
CA ALA A 145 2.88 5.00 -4.11
C ALA A 145 3.73 5.27 -5.36
N ILE A 146 3.05 5.34 -6.50
CA ILE A 146 3.57 6.02 -7.69
C ILE A 146 3.61 7.50 -7.35
N GLN A 147 4.75 8.13 -7.54
CA GLN A 147 5.00 9.54 -7.26
C GLN A 147 5.69 10.23 -8.44
N GLY A 148 5.63 11.54 -8.51
CA GLY A 148 6.41 12.37 -9.43
C GLY A 148 5.62 13.52 -10.02
N ASP A 149 6.37 14.50 -10.54
CA ASP A 149 5.84 15.54 -11.40
C ASP A 149 5.75 15.03 -12.84
N MET A 150 4.55 14.70 -13.29
CA MET A 150 4.29 14.14 -14.61
C MET A 150 4.71 15.05 -15.76
N THR A 151 4.94 16.34 -15.51
CA THR A 151 5.38 17.32 -16.51
C THR A 151 6.89 17.35 -16.68
N SER A 152 7.64 16.83 -15.70
CA SER A 152 9.11 16.87 -15.68
C SER A 152 9.74 15.88 -16.65
N GLU A 153 10.91 16.25 -17.20
CA GLU A 153 11.69 15.35 -18.06
C GLU A 153 12.21 14.14 -17.29
N THR A 154 12.55 14.30 -16.01
CA THR A 154 13.01 13.20 -15.15
C THR A 154 11.92 12.15 -14.93
N PHE A 155 10.65 12.57 -14.78
CA PHE A 155 9.53 11.63 -14.72
C PHE A 155 9.40 10.84 -16.02
N LYS A 156 9.50 11.51 -17.18
CA LYS A 156 9.44 10.85 -18.49
C LYS A 156 10.54 9.80 -18.64
N TRP A 157 11.76 10.11 -18.23
CA TRP A 157 12.88 9.17 -18.29
C TRP A 157 12.64 7.94 -17.39
N GLN A 158 12.16 8.15 -16.18
CA GLN A 158 11.84 7.07 -15.26
C GLN A 158 10.70 6.19 -15.82
N MET A 159 9.68 6.79 -16.44
CA MET A 159 8.61 6.06 -17.12
C MET A 159 9.12 5.22 -18.29
N CYS A 160 10.08 5.74 -19.10
CA CYS A 160 10.71 4.97 -20.16
C CYS A 160 11.50 3.78 -19.59
N ALA A 161 12.29 3.98 -18.55
CA ALA A 161 13.02 2.91 -17.89
C ALA A 161 12.09 1.86 -17.26
N TRP A 162 10.97 2.30 -16.70
CA TRP A 162 9.95 1.40 -16.17
C TRP A 162 9.26 0.59 -17.28
N LYS A 163 9.02 1.20 -18.46
CA LYS A 163 8.57 0.47 -19.66
C LYS A 163 9.50 -0.69 -19.98
N GLU A 164 10.79 -0.39 -20.11
CA GLU A 164 11.80 -1.41 -20.43
C GLU A 164 11.82 -2.55 -19.40
N HIS A 165 11.72 -2.20 -18.10
CA HIS A 165 11.62 -3.18 -17.03
C HIS A 165 10.39 -4.09 -17.21
N MET A 166 9.22 -3.52 -17.47
CA MET A 166 7.97 -4.26 -17.62
C MET A 166 8.03 -5.19 -18.86
N LEU A 167 8.53 -4.69 -19.99
CA LEU A 167 8.67 -5.48 -21.22
C LEU A 167 9.68 -6.63 -21.03
N ALA A 168 10.81 -6.37 -20.38
CA ALA A 168 11.80 -7.41 -20.05
C ALA A 168 11.22 -8.46 -19.10
N GLY A 169 10.29 -8.08 -18.22
CA GLY A 169 9.53 -8.96 -17.33
C GLY A 169 8.42 -9.78 -18.02
N GLY A 170 8.19 -9.56 -19.32
CA GLY A 170 7.18 -10.29 -20.10
C GLY A 170 5.79 -9.63 -20.15
N ILE A 171 5.66 -8.38 -19.72
CA ILE A 171 4.45 -7.57 -19.94
C ILE A 171 4.44 -7.11 -21.41
N SER A 172 3.29 -7.23 -22.09
CA SER A 172 3.18 -6.82 -23.49
C SER A 172 3.15 -5.29 -23.64
N GLU A 173 3.52 -4.78 -24.84
CA GLU A 173 3.41 -3.34 -25.12
C GLU A 173 1.99 -2.82 -24.93
N GLN A 174 0.98 -3.56 -25.35
CA GLN A 174 -0.42 -3.17 -25.18
C GLN A 174 -0.81 -3.05 -23.69
N GLU A 175 -0.29 -3.94 -22.82
CA GLU A 175 -0.51 -3.83 -21.37
C GLU A 175 0.21 -2.64 -20.77
N TRP A 176 1.43 -2.34 -21.24
CA TRP A 176 2.15 -1.14 -20.87
C TRP A 176 1.38 0.12 -21.27
N GLU A 177 0.92 0.23 -22.52
CA GLU A 177 0.15 1.37 -23.02
C GLU A 177 -1.12 1.60 -22.17
N SER A 178 -1.87 0.54 -21.90
CA SER A 178 -3.06 0.62 -21.02
C SER A 178 -2.70 1.07 -19.61
N PHE A 179 -1.59 0.59 -19.05
CA PHE A 179 -1.11 0.97 -17.74
C PHE A 179 -0.64 2.42 -17.71
N SER A 180 0.23 2.82 -18.63
CA SER A 180 0.77 4.18 -18.67
C SER A 180 -0.31 5.24 -18.92
N ALA A 181 -1.31 4.96 -19.77
CA ALA A 181 -2.47 5.82 -19.99
C ALA A 181 -3.38 5.97 -18.74
N SER A 182 -3.27 5.06 -17.79
CA SER A 182 -4.00 5.16 -16.52
C SER A 182 -3.37 6.16 -15.53
N ILE A 183 -2.08 6.47 -15.71
CA ILE A 183 -1.36 7.45 -14.88
C ILE A 183 -1.81 8.86 -15.27
N GLY A 184 -2.25 9.64 -14.27
CA GLY A 184 -2.85 10.96 -14.48
C GLY A 184 -4.36 10.93 -14.79
N SER A 185 -4.93 9.78 -15.19
CA SER A 185 -6.36 9.64 -15.47
C SER A 185 -7.11 8.89 -14.36
N ARG A 186 -6.62 7.73 -13.97
CA ARG A 186 -7.16 6.88 -12.90
C ARG A 186 -6.33 6.93 -11.63
N SER A 187 -5.02 7.08 -11.76
CA SER A 187 -4.13 7.39 -10.65
C SER A 187 -3.71 8.86 -10.70
N HIS A 188 -3.43 9.42 -9.55
CA HIS A 188 -3.14 10.83 -9.33
C HIS A 188 -1.82 10.97 -8.56
N PRO A 189 -0.67 10.62 -9.18
CA PRO A 189 0.63 10.77 -8.54
C PRO A 189 0.90 12.24 -8.22
N VAL A 190 1.60 12.47 -7.15
CA VAL A 190 2.10 13.78 -6.73
C VAL A 190 3.60 13.65 -6.46
N PRO A 191 4.39 14.74 -6.48
CA PRO A 191 5.81 14.68 -6.15
C PRO A 191 6.08 14.07 -4.77
N ALA A 192 7.23 13.42 -4.61
CA ALA A 192 7.62 12.81 -3.34
C ALA A 192 7.57 13.79 -2.16
N SER A 193 8.03 15.02 -2.35
CA SER A 193 7.95 16.08 -1.33
C SER A 193 6.51 16.41 -0.92
N GLU A 194 5.56 16.35 -1.84
CA GLU A 194 4.15 16.56 -1.52
C GLU A 194 3.58 15.39 -0.71
N VAL A 195 3.99 14.14 -1.01
CA VAL A 195 3.61 12.98 -0.17
C VAL A 195 4.12 13.16 1.26
N GLU A 196 5.39 13.57 1.43
CA GLU A 196 6.02 13.82 2.71
C GLU A 196 5.31 14.96 3.48
N ASP A 197 4.96 16.05 2.81
CA ASP A 197 4.16 17.16 3.37
C ASP A 197 2.76 16.70 3.80
N LEU A 198 2.09 15.89 2.99
CA LEU A 198 0.76 15.37 3.29
C LEU A 198 0.78 14.45 4.51
N LEU A 199 1.80 13.61 4.64
CA LEU A 199 1.99 12.79 5.83
C LEU A 199 2.16 13.65 7.08
N GLY A 200 3.01 14.69 7.02
CA GLY A 200 3.19 15.64 8.12
C GLY A 200 1.89 16.35 8.51
N LYS A 201 1.13 16.85 7.52
CA LYS A 201 -0.18 17.50 7.73
C LYS A 201 -1.25 16.55 8.28
N ALA A 202 -1.13 15.26 8.00
CA ALA A 202 -2.02 14.24 8.54
C ALA A 202 -1.70 13.83 9.99
N GLY A 203 -0.62 14.38 10.57
CA GLY A 203 -0.23 14.11 11.95
C GLY A 203 0.81 13.01 12.11
N PHE A 204 1.50 12.64 11.04
CA PHE A 204 2.65 11.75 11.09
C PHE A 204 3.95 12.55 11.29
N THR A 205 4.90 11.94 11.98
CA THR A 205 6.25 12.46 12.24
C THR A 205 7.29 11.44 11.76
N ASN A 206 8.58 11.83 11.76
CA ASN A 206 9.69 10.96 11.37
C ASN A 206 9.51 10.33 9.97
N VAL A 207 8.91 11.09 9.05
CA VAL A 207 8.68 10.62 7.68
C VAL A 207 10.02 10.31 7.01
N THR A 208 10.22 9.06 6.64
CA THR A 208 11.49 8.57 6.09
C THR A 208 11.22 7.66 4.91
N ARG A 209 11.93 7.87 3.81
CA ARG A 209 11.86 7.00 2.64
C ARG A 209 12.69 5.74 2.86
N PHE A 210 12.09 4.57 2.71
CA PHE A 210 12.77 3.29 2.86
C PHE A 210 12.96 2.54 1.53
N PHE A 211 12.21 2.93 0.49
CA PHE A 211 12.24 2.29 -0.81
C PHE A 211 12.13 3.32 -1.92
N SER A 212 12.86 3.11 -3.03
CA SER A 212 12.73 3.91 -4.25
C SER A 212 13.11 3.07 -5.47
N ALA A 213 12.20 2.99 -6.45
CA ALA A 213 12.44 2.31 -7.72
C ALA A 213 11.65 3.00 -8.83
N TYR A 214 12.37 3.71 -9.72
CA TYR A 214 11.80 4.61 -10.73
C TYR A 214 10.86 5.64 -10.07
N VAL A 215 9.58 5.64 -10.48
CA VAL A 215 8.54 6.53 -9.95
C VAL A 215 7.76 5.91 -8.78
N ILE A 216 8.25 4.84 -8.17
CA ILE A 216 7.63 4.21 -7.02
C ILE A 216 8.50 4.44 -5.80
N ASP A 217 7.97 5.13 -4.82
CA ASP A 217 8.62 5.31 -3.53
C ASP A 217 7.80 4.69 -2.40
N GLY A 218 8.49 4.27 -1.34
CA GLY A 218 7.92 3.80 -0.09
C GLY A 218 8.44 4.63 1.08
N TRP A 219 7.53 5.05 1.96
CA TRP A 219 7.84 5.78 3.18
C TRP A 219 7.32 5.03 4.40
N PHE A 220 8.03 5.18 5.50
CA PHE A 220 7.45 4.93 6.81
C PHE A 220 7.42 6.23 7.62
N ALA A 221 6.47 6.32 8.52
CA ALA A 221 6.29 7.44 9.42
C ALA A 221 5.70 6.95 10.73
N VAL A 222 5.69 7.78 11.75
CA VAL A 222 5.17 7.46 13.07
C VAL A 222 3.99 8.37 13.37
N LYS A 223 2.87 7.83 13.86
CA LYS A 223 1.73 8.63 14.31
C LYS A 223 2.17 9.52 15.47
N GLY A 224 2.09 10.83 15.28
CA GLY A 224 2.38 11.80 16.33
C GLY A 224 1.42 11.66 17.50
N GLY A 225 1.92 11.82 18.73
CA GLY A 225 1.08 11.94 19.92
C GLY A 225 0.26 13.23 19.85
N GLY A 226 -1.01 13.18 20.22
CA GLY A 226 -1.80 14.39 20.42
C GLY A 226 -1.08 15.31 21.40
N LYS A 227 -0.93 16.58 21.05
CA LYS A 227 -0.48 17.57 22.05
C LYS A 227 -1.52 17.57 23.17
N GLN A 228 -1.14 17.08 24.35
CA GLN A 228 -1.86 17.35 25.58
C GLN A 228 -1.86 18.85 25.87
#